data_a05e9ddfc48b0d2ef6d1810da6ad1159
#
_entry.id   a05e9ddfc48b0d2ef6d1810da6ad1159
#
_cell.length_a   1.000
_cell.length_b   1.000
_cell.length_c   1.000
_cell.angle_alpha   90.00
_cell.angle_beta   90.00
_cell.angle_gamma   90.00
#
_symmetry.space_group_name_H-M   'P 1'
#
loop_
_entity.id
_entity.type
_entity.pdbx_description
1 polymer ?
#
loop_
_entity_poly.entity_id
_entity_poly.type
_entity_poly.pdbx_seq_one_letter_code
_entity_poly.pdbx_strand_id
1 'polypeptide(L)'
;MQGKAKVTSFDKKPGFATLRAQFPPGSVAGIAVGASVAVNGTCLTVTQQHGDELCFDLIVETLRATNLGTLGVNSCVNFERSARFGDEVGGHNVSGHVHTTAAISDIEVTPSNRKVVFKVPQALMKYILPKARASCVAPRPWFAP
;
A
#
# COMPACT_ATOMS: atom_id res chain seq x y z
N MET A 1 -0.48 -5.08 8.30
CA MET A 1 0.09 -5.57 7.04
C MET A 1 0.18 -7.08 7.09
N GLN A 2 -0.51 -7.78 6.17
CA GLN A 2 -0.65 -9.26 6.21
C GLN A 2 0.45 -9.99 5.44
N GLY A 3 1.11 -9.36 4.47
CA GLY A 3 2.16 -10.01 3.72
C GLY A 3 2.67 -9.19 2.53
N LYS A 4 3.36 -9.89 1.64
CA LYS A 4 3.87 -9.33 0.38
C LYS A 4 3.28 -10.09 -0.80
N ALA A 5 2.96 -9.34 -1.86
CA ALA A 5 2.59 -9.87 -3.16
C ALA A 5 3.62 -9.45 -4.21
N LYS A 6 3.69 -10.20 -5.29
CA LYS A 6 4.62 -9.95 -6.40
C LYS A 6 3.84 -9.49 -7.62
N VAL A 7 4.21 -8.35 -8.20
CA VAL A 7 3.61 -7.85 -9.43
C VAL A 7 3.96 -8.78 -10.59
N THR A 8 2.94 -9.35 -11.23
CA THR A 8 3.07 -10.24 -12.38
C THR A 8 2.87 -9.51 -13.70
N SER A 9 2.03 -8.45 -13.70
CA SER A 9 1.81 -7.60 -14.86
C SER A 9 1.46 -6.19 -14.42
N PHE A 10 1.92 -5.20 -15.19
CA PHE A 10 1.55 -3.81 -15.02
C PHE A 10 1.39 -3.14 -16.38
N ASP A 11 0.15 -3.08 -16.86
CA ASP A 11 -0.22 -2.56 -18.17
C ASP A 11 -0.72 -1.13 -18.04
N LYS A 12 0.11 -0.16 -18.45
CA LYS A 12 -0.21 1.27 -18.43
C LYS A 12 -0.88 1.68 -19.74
N LYS A 13 -2.07 2.25 -19.65
CA LYS A 13 -2.86 2.80 -20.75
C LYS A 13 -3.10 4.29 -20.55
N PRO A 14 -3.47 5.05 -21.61
CA PRO A 14 -3.90 6.43 -21.43
C PRO A 14 -5.08 6.50 -20.43
N GLY A 15 -4.88 7.19 -19.32
CA GLY A 15 -5.90 7.43 -18.32
C GLY A 15 -6.01 6.40 -17.19
N PHE A 16 -5.44 5.21 -17.30
CA PHE A 16 -5.45 4.20 -16.23
C PHE A 16 -4.34 3.16 -16.38
N ALA A 17 -4.17 2.29 -15.39
CA ALA A 17 -3.30 1.12 -15.49
C ALA A 17 -4.00 -0.09 -14.89
N THR A 18 -3.74 -1.28 -15.45
CA THR A 18 -4.15 -2.56 -14.85
C THR A 18 -2.95 -3.19 -14.17
N LEU A 19 -3.05 -3.42 -12.88
CA LEU A 19 -2.07 -4.10 -12.04
C LEU A 19 -2.53 -5.53 -11.77
N ARG A 20 -1.66 -6.51 -12.00
CA ARG A 20 -1.85 -7.89 -11.54
C ARG A 20 -0.75 -8.23 -10.56
N ALA A 21 -1.12 -8.91 -9.49
CA ALA A 21 -0.16 -9.34 -8.49
C ALA A 21 -0.49 -10.74 -7.97
N GLN A 22 0.54 -11.55 -7.81
CA GLN A 22 0.49 -12.88 -7.21
C GLN A 22 0.66 -12.75 -5.71
N PHE A 23 -0.28 -13.26 -4.97
CA PHE A 23 -0.32 -13.29 -3.51
C PHE A 23 0.17 -14.63 -2.98
N PRO A 24 0.62 -14.70 -1.71
CA PRO A 24 0.96 -15.98 -1.09
C PRO A 24 -0.24 -16.95 -1.10
N PRO A 25 0.02 -18.25 -1.25
CA PRO A 25 -1.04 -19.26 -1.32
C PRO A 25 -2.06 -19.13 -0.19
N GLY A 26 -3.35 -19.09 -0.54
CA GLY A 26 -4.46 -19.02 0.38
C GLY A 26 -4.69 -17.66 1.06
N SER A 27 -3.77 -16.69 0.92
CA SER A 27 -3.90 -15.39 1.59
C SER A 27 -5.08 -14.55 1.09
N VAL A 28 -5.53 -14.81 -0.14
CA VAL A 28 -6.66 -14.15 -0.78
C VAL A 28 -7.88 -15.05 -0.94
N ALA A 29 -7.89 -16.21 -0.27
CA ALA A 29 -9.03 -17.11 -0.29
C ALA A 29 -10.32 -16.40 0.17
N GLY A 30 -11.43 -16.60 -0.59
CA GLY A 30 -12.72 -15.99 -0.30
C GLY A 30 -12.79 -14.47 -0.48
N ILE A 31 -11.85 -13.86 -1.18
CA ILE A 31 -12.00 -12.49 -1.67
C ILE A 31 -12.98 -12.51 -2.85
N ALA A 32 -13.94 -11.59 -2.84
CA ALA A 32 -14.84 -11.40 -3.97
C ALA A 32 -14.34 -10.29 -4.91
N VAL A 33 -14.70 -10.36 -6.18
CA VAL A 33 -14.61 -9.22 -7.10
C VAL A 33 -15.43 -8.07 -6.50
N GLY A 34 -14.90 -6.85 -6.52
CA GLY A 34 -15.46 -5.68 -5.85
C GLY A 34 -14.97 -5.48 -4.42
N ALA A 35 -14.29 -6.46 -3.81
CA ALA A 35 -13.69 -6.29 -2.49
C ALA A 35 -12.49 -5.32 -2.55
N SER A 36 -12.17 -4.70 -1.42
CA SER A 36 -11.01 -3.82 -1.29
C SER A 36 -9.82 -4.55 -0.68
N VAL A 37 -8.64 -4.29 -1.24
CA VAL A 37 -7.35 -4.72 -0.72
C VAL A 37 -6.42 -3.52 -0.72
N ALA A 38 -5.76 -3.25 0.39
CA ALA A 38 -4.71 -2.25 0.45
C ALA A 38 -3.42 -2.81 -0.16
N VAL A 39 -2.93 -2.16 -1.21
CA VAL A 39 -1.64 -2.46 -1.86
C VAL A 39 -0.71 -1.29 -1.62
N ASN A 40 0.43 -1.51 -0.96
CA ASN A 40 1.30 -0.46 -0.46
C ASN A 40 0.51 0.64 0.31
N GLY A 41 -0.49 0.23 1.09
CA GLY A 41 -1.37 1.13 1.85
C GLY A 41 -2.44 1.84 1.03
N THR A 42 -2.48 1.63 -0.28
CA THR A 42 -3.50 2.21 -1.16
C THR A 42 -4.66 1.24 -1.30
N CYS A 43 -5.86 1.68 -0.96
CA CYS A 43 -7.09 0.89 -1.14
C CYS A 43 -7.39 0.72 -2.62
N LEU A 44 -7.35 -0.53 -3.11
CA LEU A 44 -7.67 -0.90 -4.48
C LEU A 44 -8.83 -1.87 -4.51
N THR A 45 -9.67 -1.75 -5.53
CA THR A 45 -10.79 -2.66 -5.77
C THR A 45 -10.35 -3.83 -6.64
N VAL A 46 -10.64 -5.05 -6.21
CA VAL A 46 -10.41 -6.26 -6.98
C VAL A 46 -11.34 -6.28 -8.19
N THR A 47 -10.79 -6.29 -9.39
CA THR A 47 -11.56 -6.37 -10.65
C THR A 47 -11.67 -7.79 -11.18
N GLN A 48 -10.65 -8.63 -10.95
CA GLN A 48 -10.63 -10.05 -11.30
C GLN A 48 -9.80 -10.83 -10.28
N GLN A 49 -10.13 -12.14 -10.14
CA GLN A 49 -9.36 -13.09 -9.34
C GLN A 49 -9.14 -14.38 -10.12
N HIS A 50 -7.88 -14.84 -10.16
CA HIS A 50 -7.48 -16.11 -10.76
C HIS A 50 -6.60 -16.88 -9.77
N GLY A 51 -7.23 -17.77 -8.97
CA GLY A 51 -6.53 -18.44 -7.87
C GLY A 51 -6.02 -17.40 -6.85
N ASP A 52 -4.71 -17.38 -6.63
CA ASP A 52 -4.06 -16.42 -5.74
C ASP A 52 -3.53 -15.16 -6.48
N GLU A 53 -3.89 -14.96 -7.75
CA GLU A 53 -3.62 -13.70 -8.47
C GLU A 53 -4.85 -12.79 -8.43
N LEU A 54 -4.65 -11.51 -8.07
CA LEU A 54 -5.68 -10.48 -8.11
C LEU A 54 -5.32 -9.41 -9.14
N CYS A 55 -6.36 -8.87 -9.80
CA CYS A 55 -6.27 -7.76 -10.74
C CYS A 55 -6.92 -6.52 -10.14
N PHE A 56 -6.34 -5.36 -10.45
CA PHE A 56 -6.80 -4.05 -10.00
C PHE A 56 -6.68 -3.05 -11.13
N ASP A 57 -7.66 -2.16 -11.28
CA ASP A 57 -7.58 -1.03 -12.19
C ASP A 57 -7.31 0.25 -11.39
N LEU A 58 -6.26 0.96 -11.79
CA LEU A 58 -5.76 2.16 -11.13
C LEU A 58 -6.00 3.38 -12.03
N ILE A 59 -6.73 4.35 -11.53
CA ILE A 59 -6.92 5.64 -12.23
C ILE A 59 -5.65 6.50 -12.14
N VAL A 60 -5.53 7.47 -13.04
CA VAL A 60 -4.37 8.38 -13.10
C VAL A 60 -4.08 9.04 -11.75
N GLU A 61 -5.11 9.45 -11.03
CA GLU A 61 -4.92 10.09 -9.72
C GLU A 61 -4.25 9.16 -8.70
N THR A 62 -4.64 7.88 -8.67
CA THR A 62 -4.00 6.87 -7.83
C THR A 62 -2.52 6.70 -8.20
N LEU A 63 -2.22 6.64 -9.50
CA LEU A 63 -0.83 6.51 -9.98
C LEU A 63 0.02 7.74 -9.64
N ARG A 64 -0.59 8.93 -9.62
CA ARG A 64 0.08 10.19 -9.32
C ARG A 64 0.29 10.41 -7.81
N ALA A 65 -0.72 10.11 -7.01
CA ALA A 65 -0.71 10.37 -5.57
C ALA A 65 0.06 9.32 -4.76
N THR A 66 0.38 8.16 -5.37
CA THR A 66 0.96 7.02 -4.67
C THR A 66 2.26 6.54 -5.32
N ASN A 67 2.97 5.64 -4.65
CA ASN A 67 4.14 4.99 -5.22
C ASN A 67 3.79 3.87 -6.22
N LEU A 68 2.51 3.58 -6.44
CA LEU A 68 2.08 2.52 -7.37
C LEU A 68 2.44 2.86 -8.81
N GLY A 69 2.50 4.16 -9.17
CA GLY A 69 2.91 4.60 -10.50
C GLY A 69 4.34 4.22 -10.91
N THR A 70 5.21 3.92 -9.93
CA THR A 70 6.61 3.53 -10.15
C THR A 70 6.83 2.02 -10.21
N LEU A 71 5.78 1.22 -9.99
CA LEU A 71 5.89 -0.23 -10.02
C LEU A 71 6.17 -0.76 -11.44
N GLY A 72 6.80 -1.91 -11.48
CA GLY A 72 7.02 -2.72 -12.67
C GLY A 72 6.83 -4.20 -12.36
N VAL A 73 6.88 -5.03 -13.38
CA VAL A 73 6.87 -6.49 -13.23
C VAL A 73 8.01 -6.92 -12.30
N ASN A 74 7.75 -7.90 -11.45
CA ASN A 74 8.61 -8.38 -10.37
C ASN A 74 8.75 -7.45 -9.16
N SER A 75 8.14 -6.26 -9.15
CA SER A 75 8.08 -5.45 -7.93
C SER A 75 7.38 -6.22 -6.80
N CYS A 76 7.90 -6.09 -5.58
CA CYS A 76 7.22 -6.57 -4.38
C CYS A 76 6.37 -5.45 -3.78
N VAL A 77 5.13 -5.75 -3.45
CA VAL A 77 4.20 -4.82 -2.79
C VAL A 77 3.73 -5.40 -1.46
N ASN A 78 3.50 -4.55 -0.50
CA ASN A 78 2.83 -4.94 0.74
C ASN A 78 1.33 -5.03 0.49
N PHE A 79 0.65 -5.98 1.14
CA PHE A 79 -0.80 -6.05 1.05
C PHE A 79 -1.46 -6.23 2.41
N GLU A 80 -2.73 -5.82 2.47
CA GLU A 80 -3.61 -6.02 3.60
C GLU A 80 -5.07 -6.07 3.12
N ARG A 81 -5.80 -7.08 3.54
CA ARG A 81 -7.24 -7.18 3.27
C ARG A 81 -8.00 -6.20 4.14
N SER A 82 -9.15 -5.76 3.67
CA SER A 82 -10.05 -4.95 4.49
C SER A 82 -10.45 -5.70 5.76
N ALA A 83 -10.51 -4.98 6.87
CA ALA A 83 -11.04 -5.49 8.13
C ALA A 83 -12.53 -5.87 7.97
N ARG A 84 -12.95 -6.89 8.67
CA ARG A 84 -14.34 -7.34 8.75
C ARG A 84 -14.95 -6.96 10.08
N PHE A 85 -16.26 -6.89 10.14
CA PHE A 85 -16.96 -6.78 11.43
C PHE A 85 -16.65 -8.03 12.28
N GLY A 86 -16.17 -7.77 13.51
CA GLY A 86 -15.76 -8.84 14.43
C GLY A 86 -14.27 -9.16 14.43
N ASP A 87 -13.48 -8.58 13.51
CA ASP A 87 -12.02 -8.72 13.57
C ASP A 87 -11.45 -8.00 14.79
N GLU A 88 -10.39 -8.54 15.38
CA GLU A 88 -9.64 -7.86 16.44
C GLU A 88 -8.91 -6.63 15.88
N VAL A 89 -9.15 -5.47 16.47
CA VAL A 89 -8.53 -4.20 16.08
C VAL A 89 -7.38 -3.88 17.03
N GLY A 90 -6.17 -4.29 16.66
CA GLY A 90 -4.94 -4.03 17.44
C GLY A 90 -4.25 -2.71 17.10
N GLY A 91 -4.76 -1.95 16.15
CA GLY A 91 -4.17 -0.70 15.65
C GLY A 91 -5.22 0.37 15.40
N HIS A 92 -4.90 1.30 14.49
CA HIS A 92 -5.82 2.37 14.10
C HIS A 92 -6.47 2.07 12.75
N ASN A 93 -7.76 2.41 12.64
CA ASN A 93 -8.46 2.32 11.37
C ASN A 93 -7.89 3.34 10.37
N VAL A 94 -7.50 2.85 9.20
CA VAL A 94 -6.97 3.65 8.10
C VAL A 94 -7.75 3.31 6.84
N SER A 95 -8.21 4.33 6.12
CA SER A 95 -9.07 4.14 4.93
C SER A 95 -8.33 3.60 3.71
N GLY A 96 -7.00 3.74 3.66
CA GLY A 96 -6.20 3.43 2.46
C GLY A 96 -6.31 4.50 1.36
N HIS A 97 -6.91 5.65 1.63
CA HIS A 97 -6.91 6.80 0.73
C HIS A 97 -5.63 7.62 0.94
N VAL A 98 -4.65 7.37 0.08
CA VAL A 98 -3.34 8.02 0.15
C VAL A 98 -3.44 9.47 -0.34
N HIS A 99 -2.97 10.43 0.47
CA HIS A 99 -3.00 11.85 0.11
C HIS A 99 -1.77 12.27 -0.68
N THR A 100 -0.62 11.69 -0.38
CA THR A 100 0.65 12.03 -1.05
C THR A 100 1.72 10.98 -0.76
N THR A 101 2.83 11.09 -1.48
CA THR A 101 4.09 10.42 -1.13
C THR A 101 5.02 11.41 -0.43
N ALA A 102 5.86 10.90 0.48
CA ALA A 102 6.89 11.66 1.15
C ALA A 102 8.25 10.96 0.98
N ALA A 103 9.29 11.73 0.74
CA ALA A 103 10.65 11.20 0.69
C ALA A 103 11.17 10.94 2.11
N ILE A 104 11.84 9.81 2.31
CA ILE A 104 12.62 9.58 3.52
C ILE A 104 13.89 10.42 3.40
N SER A 105 14.10 11.35 4.33
CA SER A 105 15.27 12.23 4.36
C SER A 105 16.38 11.72 5.26
N ASP A 106 16.03 10.94 6.29
CA ASP A 106 17.01 10.38 7.24
C ASP A 106 16.47 9.15 7.94
N ILE A 107 17.37 8.23 8.34
CA ILE A 107 17.06 7.05 9.14
C ILE A 107 18.15 6.88 10.21
N GLU A 108 17.79 7.10 11.45
CA GLU A 108 18.65 6.82 12.61
C GLU A 108 18.33 5.40 13.13
N VAL A 109 19.33 4.55 13.21
CA VAL A 109 19.19 3.18 13.70
C VAL A 109 19.97 3.01 15.00
N THR A 110 19.30 2.54 16.04
CA THR A 110 19.90 2.12 17.29
C THR A 110 19.62 0.63 17.52
N PRO A 111 20.28 -0.05 18.46
CA PRO A 111 20.04 -1.47 18.72
C PRO A 111 18.57 -1.82 19.01
N SER A 112 17.81 -0.90 19.60
CA SER A 112 16.43 -1.12 20.02
C SER A 112 15.40 -0.26 19.30
N ASN A 113 15.80 0.65 18.41
CA ASN A 113 14.88 1.59 17.79
C ASN A 113 15.32 2.04 16.40
N ARG A 114 14.34 2.50 15.61
CA ARG A 114 14.56 3.19 14.33
C ARG A 114 13.72 4.45 14.28
N LYS A 115 14.39 5.58 14.04
CA LYS A 115 13.74 6.85 13.76
C LYS A 115 13.81 7.11 12.27
N VAL A 116 12.67 7.32 11.64
CA VAL A 116 12.56 7.62 10.21
C VAL A 116 12.05 9.05 10.07
N VAL A 117 12.77 9.86 9.32
CA VAL A 117 12.43 11.25 9.05
C VAL A 117 11.90 11.38 7.62
N PHE A 118 10.69 11.93 7.49
CA PHE A 118 10.03 12.14 6.21
C PHE A 118 10.02 13.63 5.84
N LYS A 119 10.33 13.94 4.58
CA LYS A 119 10.13 15.26 4.01
C LYS A 119 8.72 15.33 3.42
N VAL A 120 7.82 15.95 4.16
CA VAL A 120 6.40 16.08 3.77
C VAL A 120 6.17 17.42 3.06
N PRO A 121 5.30 17.48 2.01
CA PRO A 121 4.91 18.73 1.39
C PRO A 121 4.36 19.73 2.41
N GLN A 122 4.81 20.99 2.34
CA GLN A 122 4.46 22.03 3.33
C GLN A 122 2.94 22.25 3.45
N ALA A 123 2.21 22.12 2.34
CA ALA A 123 0.76 22.25 2.32
C ALA A 123 0.02 21.26 3.24
N LEU A 124 0.64 20.12 3.55
CA LEU A 124 0.06 19.08 4.42
C LEU A 124 0.48 19.23 5.88
N MET A 125 1.46 20.06 6.20
CA MET A 125 1.97 20.23 7.57
C MET A 125 0.89 20.70 8.54
N LYS A 126 -0.10 21.47 8.08
CA LYS A 126 -1.24 21.91 8.90
C LYS A 126 -2.12 20.77 9.43
N TYR A 127 -2.03 19.58 8.85
CA TYR A 127 -2.76 18.39 9.29
C TYR A 127 -1.92 17.44 10.14
N ILE A 128 -0.61 17.71 10.30
CA ILE A 128 0.32 16.86 11.03
C ILE A 128 0.70 17.59 12.33
N LEU A 129 -0.06 17.33 13.38
CA LEU A 129 0.17 17.92 14.70
C LEU A 129 1.22 17.10 15.48
N PRO A 130 1.89 17.68 16.49
CA PRO A 130 2.74 16.94 17.43
C PRO A 130 1.96 15.77 18.04
N LYS A 131 2.57 14.59 18.07
CA LYS A 131 1.94 13.33 18.52
C LYS A 131 0.74 12.87 17.66
N ALA A 132 0.48 13.52 16.51
CA ALA A 132 -0.50 13.03 15.56
C ALA A 132 -0.05 11.67 14.98
N ARG A 133 -1.01 10.94 14.44
CA ARG A 133 -0.76 9.65 13.79
C ARG A 133 -0.84 9.84 12.29
N ALA A 134 0.23 9.49 11.62
CA ALA A 134 0.26 9.35 10.17
C ALA A 134 0.52 7.89 9.85
N SER A 135 -0.31 7.30 9.00
CA SER A 135 -0.01 5.98 8.48
C SER A 135 0.90 6.10 7.29
N CYS A 136 2.08 5.50 7.39
CA CYS A 136 3.06 5.47 6.32
C CYS A 136 3.29 4.03 5.89
N VAL A 137 3.20 3.76 4.59
CA VAL A 137 3.58 2.48 4.02
C VAL A 137 4.80 2.69 3.14
N ALA A 138 5.92 2.11 3.55
CA ALA A 138 7.13 2.10 2.75
C ALA A 138 7.36 0.70 2.17
N PRO A 139 7.84 0.59 0.91
CA PRO A 139 8.32 -0.69 0.39
C PRO A 139 9.47 -1.18 1.26
N ARG A 140 9.52 -2.48 1.59
CA ARG A 140 10.76 -3.05 2.13
C ARG A 140 11.87 -2.90 1.09
N PRO A 141 13.12 -2.59 1.44
CA PRO A 141 13.85 -3.09 2.62
C PRO A 141 13.97 -2.13 3.81
N TRP A 142 13.32 -0.98 3.81
CA TRP A 142 13.52 0.08 4.81
C TRP A 142 13.17 -0.33 6.25
N PHE A 143 12.32 -1.35 6.43
CA PHE A 143 11.91 -1.88 7.74
C PHE A 143 12.33 -3.33 7.97
N ALA A 144 13.25 -3.88 7.19
CA ALA A 144 13.83 -5.18 7.48
C ALA A 144 14.83 -5.07 8.66
N PRO A 145 14.90 -6.07 9.55
CA PRO A 145 15.91 -6.11 10.60
C PRO A 145 17.33 -6.17 10.03
#